data_f6cab5af9d72d88d282c31401799001f
#
_entry.id   f6cab5af9d72d88d282c31401799001f
#
_cell.length_a   1.000
_cell.length_b   1.000
_cell.length_c   1.000
_cell.angle_alpha   90.00
_cell.angle_beta   90.00
_cell.angle_gamma   90.00
#
_symmetry.space_group_name_H-M   'P 1'
#
loop_
_entity.id
_entity.type
_entity.pdbx_description
1 polymer ?
#
loop_
_entity_poly.entity_id
_entity_poly.type
_entity_poly.pdbx_seq_one_letter_code
_entity_poly.pdbx_strand_id
1 'polypeptide(L)'
;DYGQKNPTVFEAFGVDYSRQALRGLDEWYHCGRDEGQKSPSEYAKELKDFCDRLEKEYDRVVSWVFIDPSAAGLIEEVRRIMPHIEVIPAFNDVKLGISRVQKFFSFRRILINRNQKQLIRELGLYQYDPESIKKGKEEVLKVNDHAADATRYLVCGMWGLIAVFLPVSDRE
;
A
#
# COMPACT_ATOMS: atom_id res chain seq x y z
N ASP A 1 -4.61 -2.34 -0.97
CA ASP A 1 -5.16 -3.01 -2.16
C ASP A 1 -6.50 -3.65 -1.83
N TYR A 2 -7.41 -3.73 -2.80
CA TYR A 2 -8.79 -4.20 -2.59
C TYR A 2 -9.16 -5.31 -3.58
N GLY A 3 -9.61 -6.45 -3.06
CA GLY A 3 -10.14 -7.56 -3.83
C GLY A 3 -11.40 -8.18 -3.19
N GLN A 4 -12.40 -8.55 -3.99
CA GLN A 4 -13.57 -9.25 -3.46
C GLN A 4 -13.31 -10.75 -3.24
N LYS A 5 -12.75 -11.42 -4.24
CA LYS A 5 -12.32 -12.83 -4.16
C LYS A 5 -10.83 -12.93 -3.82
N ASN A 6 -10.04 -12.04 -4.39
CA ASN A 6 -8.61 -11.91 -4.10
C ASN A 6 -8.41 -11.23 -2.73
N PRO A 7 -7.22 -11.31 -2.17
CA PRO A 7 -6.93 -10.63 -0.92
C PRO A 7 -7.21 -9.12 -0.95
N THR A 8 -7.72 -8.62 0.16
CA THR A 8 -7.71 -7.20 0.51
C THR A 8 -6.64 -6.98 1.56
N VAL A 9 -5.77 -5.99 1.36
CA VAL A 9 -4.68 -5.68 2.27
C VAL A 9 -4.70 -4.19 2.61
N PHE A 10 -4.59 -3.88 3.89
CA PHE A 10 -4.32 -2.54 4.39
C PHE A 10 -2.90 -2.51 4.93
N GLU A 11 -2.06 -1.66 4.36
CA GLU A 11 -0.70 -1.40 4.82
C GLU A 11 -0.64 -0.04 5.49
N ALA A 12 -0.15 0.01 6.72
CA ALA A 12 0.02 1.25 7.45
C ALA A 12 1.49 1.65 7.55
N PHE A 13 1.75 2.91 7.22
CA PHE A 13 3.08 3.53 7.32
C PHE A 13 3.01 4.89 7.97
N GLY A 14 3.99 5.19 8.81
CA GLY A 14 4.23 6.53 9.34
C GLY A 14 5.38 7.20 8.60
N VAL A 15 5.32 8.53 8.49
CA VAL A 15 6.42 9.35 7.95
C VAL A 15 7.34 9.78 9.09
N ASP A 16 8.56 9.27 9.10
CA ASP A 16 9.60 9.64 10.07
C ASP A 16 10.53 10.69 9.47
N TYR A 17 10.21 11.95 9.70
CA TYR A 17 11.01 13.07 9.19
C TYR A 17 12.41 13.12 9.80
N SER A 18 12.60 12.66 11.05
CA SER A 18 13.90 12.67 11.71
C SER A 18 14.89 11.69 11.05
N ARG A 19 14.38 10.57 10.58
CA ARG A 19 15.16 9.55 9.84
C ARG A 19 15.04 9.67 8.35
N GLN A 20 14.18 10.57 7.87
CA GLN A 20 13.85 10.69 6.45
C GLN A 20 13.42 9.35 5.83
N ALA A 21 12.48 8.67 6.47
CA ALA A 21 12.05 7.34 6.07
C ALA A 21 10.55 7.11 6.27
N LEU A 22 10.00 6.19 5.49
CA LEU A 22 8.71 5.57 5.78
C LEU A 22 8.91 4.41 6.76
N ARG A 23 8.12 4.36 7.81
CA ARG A 23 8.13 3.29 8.80
C ARG A 23 6.86 2.49 8.70
N GLY A 24 6.97 1.21 8.34
CA GLY A 24 5.88 0.27 8.45
C GLY A 24 5.41 0.17 9.89
N LEU A 25 4.11 0.26 10.10
CA LEU A 25 3.48 0.21 11.41
C LEU A 25 2.79 -1.12 11.62
N ASP A 26 1.86 -1.47 10.74
CA ASP A 26 1.06 -2.68 10.84
C ASP A 26 0.42 -3.05 9.49
N GLU A 27 -0.19 -4.24 9.44
CA GLU A 27 -0.86 -4.82 8.29
C GLU A 27 -2.19 -5.44 8.72
N TRP A 28 -3.21 -5.28 7.88
CA TRP A 28 -4.45 -6.05 7.96
C TRP A 28 -4.66 -6.79 6.63
N TYR A 29 -5.01 -8.07 6.71
CA TYR A 29 -5.16 -8.94 5.56
C TYR A 29 -6.44 -9.78 5.65
N HIS A 30 -7.14 -9.92 4.54
CA HIS A 30 -8.30 -10.80 4.41
C HIS A 30 -8.38 -11.35 2.99
N CYS A 31 -8.55 -12.66 2.85
CA CYS A 31 -8.74 -13.33 1.57
C CYS A 31 -10.20 -13.78 1.41
N GLY A 32 -10.95 -13.11 0.56
CA GLY A 32 -12.37 -13.44 0.34
C GLY A 32 -12.62 -14.82 -0.23
N ARG A 33 -11.60 -15.46 -0.84
CA ARG A 33 -11.69 -16.84 -1.32
C ARG A 33 -11.67 -17.85 -0.18
N ASP A 34 -10.89 -17.59 0.85
CA ASP A 34 -10.62 -18.51 1.95
C ASP A 34 -11.50 -18.24 3.16
N GLU A 35 -11.84 -16.98 3.40
CA GLU A 35 -12.51 -16.49 4.62
C GLU A 35 -13.94 -15.97 4.36
N GLY A 36 -14.39 -16.00 3.09
CA GLY A 36 -15.68 -15.44 2.66
C GLY A 36 -15.58 -14.00 2.18
N GLN A 37 -16.41 -13.67 1.20
CA GLN A 37 -16.42 -12.33 0.60
C GLN A 37 -17.09 -11.33 1.55
N LYS A 38 -16.51 -10.14 1.64
CA LYS A 38 -17.08 -9.00 2.36
C LYS A 38 -17.58 -7.95 1.36
N SER A 39 -18.62 -7.23 1.73
CA SER A 39 -19.11 -6.07 0.99
C SER A 39 -18.15 -4.87 1.14
N PRO A 40 -18.24 -3.86 0.26
CA PRO A 40 -17.48 -2.62 0.43
C PRO A 40 -17.70 -1.95 1.79
N SER A 41 -18.93 -1.99 2.31
CA SER A 41 -19.27 -1.42 3.63
C SER A 41 -18.59 -2.17 4.79
N GLU A 42 -18.49 -3.50 4.69
CA GLU A 42 -17.79 -4.30 5.69
C GLU A 42 -16.28 -4.03 5.66
N TYR A 43 -15.67 -3.96 4.46
CA TYR A 43 -14.26 -3.57 4.33
C TYR A 43 -13.98 -2.14 4.82
N ALA A 44 -14.89 -1.21 4.56
CA ALA A 44 -14.75 0.17 5.07
C ALA A 44 -14.77 0.21 6.60
N LYS A 45 -15.62 -0.63 7.24
CA LYS A 45 -15.64 -0.76 8.70
C LYS A 45 -14.35 -1.38 9.24
N GLU A 46 -13.84 -2.45 8.62
CA GLU A 46 -12.54 -3.04 8.99
C GLU A 46 -11.40 -2.02 8.87
N LEU A 47 -11.40 -1.21 7.80
CA LEU A 47 -10.41 -0.15 7.63
C LEU A 47 -10.53 0.91 8.72
N LYS A 48 -11.76 1.28 9.09
CA LYS A 48 -11.98 2.22 10.19
C LYS A 48 -11.45 1.66 11.50
N ASP A 49 -11.79 0.42 11.85
CA ASP A 49 -11.36 -0.22 13.08
C ASP A 49 -9.80 -0.35 13.11
N PHE A 50 -9.19 -0.61 11.95
CA PHE A 50 -7.74 -0.63 11.77
C PHE A 50 -7.12 0.76 12.01
N CYS A 51 -7.67 1.82 11.41
CA CYS A 51 -7.21 3.20 11.62
C CYS A 51 -7.37 3.66 13.08
N ASP A 52 -8.56 3.43 13.68
CA ASP A 52 -8.83 3.80 15.08
C ASP A 52 -7.82 3.14 16.05
N ARG A 53 -7.45 1.88 15.78
CA ARG A 53 -6.45 1.16 16.56
C ARG A 53 -5.06 1.77 16.42
N LEU A 54 -4.65 2.09 15.19
CA LEU A 54 -3.36 2.73 14.93
C LEU A 54 -3.27 4.13 15.56
N GLU A 55 -4.32 4.92 15.45
CA GLU A 55 -4.38 6.27 16.05
C GLU A 55 -4.20 6.20 17.57
N LYS A 56 -4.87 5.22 18.21
CA LYS A 56 -4.73 4.98 19.65
C LYS A 56 -3.35 4.48 20.04
N GLU A 57 -2.77 3.57 19.25
CA GLU A 57 -1.48 2.95 19.54
C GLU A 57 -0.32 3.94 19.40
N TYR A 58 -0.36 4.76 18.35
CA TYR A 58 0.74 5.68 18.03
C TYR A 58 0.52 7.12 18.49
N ASP A 59 -0.66 7.44 19.05
CA ASP A 59 -1.06 8.82 19.40
C ASP A 59 -0.87 9.78 18.21
N ARG A 60 -1.34 9.37 17.06
CA ARG A 60 -1.26 10.11 15.80
C ARG A 60 -2.49 9.84 14.94
N VAL A 61 -2.91 10.86 14.20
CA VAL A 61 -4.06 10.79 13.30
C VAL A 61 -3.65 10.17 11.96
N VAL A 62 -4.48 9.29 11.43
CA VAL A 62 -4.39 8.83 10.04
C VAL A 62 -4.90 9.93 9.13
N SER A 63 -4.03 10.49 8.30
CA SER A 63 -4.35 11.66 7.46
C SER A 63 -4.83 11.25 6.06
N TRP A 64 -4.27 10.18 5.50
CA TRP A 64 -4.50 9.78 4.11
C TRP A 64 -4.72 8.28 3.99
N VAL A 65 -5.62 7.91 3.08
CA VAL A 65 -5.83 6.54 2.63
C VAL A 65 -5.76 6.51 1.10
N PHE A 66 -4.88 5.68 0.56
CA PHE A 66 -4.71 5.49 -0.88
C PHE A 66 -5.40 4.20 -1.30
N ILE A 67 -6.38 4.30 -2.18
CA ILE A 67 -7.20 3.16 -2.63
C ILE A 67 -7.16 3.08 -4.16
N ASP A 68 -7.04 1.87 -4.71
CA ASP A 68 -7.13 1.65 -6.15
C ASP A 68 -8.43 2.29 -6.70
N PRO A 69 -8.36 3.12 -7.75
CA PRO A 69 -9.54 3.79 -8.31
C PRO A 69 -10.61 2.82 -8.82
N SER A 70 -10.26 1.59 -9.14
CA SER A 70 -11.24 0.56 -9.51
C SER A 70 -12.16 0.12 -8.37
N ALA A 71 -11.78 0.40 -7.12
CA ALA A 71 -12.53 0.11 -5.90
C ALA A 71 -13.55 1.22 -5.54
N ALA A 72 -14.26 1.77 -6.52
CA ALA A 72 -15.16 2.92 -6.35
C ALA A 72 -16.14 2.77 -5.18
N GLY A 73 -16.76 1.60 -5.04
CA GLY A 73 -17.70 1.34 -3.94
C GLY A 73 -17.04 1.39 -2.56
N LEU A 74 -15.80 0.90 -2.43
CA LEU A 74 -15.05 1.01 -1.18
C LEU A 74 -14.67 2.47 -0.89
N ILE A 75 -14.23 3.22 -1.91
CA ILE A 75 -13.89 4.64 -1.78
C ILE A 75 -15.08 5.45 -1.25
N GLU A 76 -16.28 5.23 -1.80
CA GLU A 76 -17.50 5.92 -1.35
C GLU A 76 -17.83 5.58 0.11
N GLU A 77 -17.78 4.31 0.49
CA GLU A 77 -18.05 3.87 1.86
C GLU A 77 -17.03 4.43 2.85
N VAL A 78 -15.74 4.42 2.51
CA VAL A 78 -14.68 4.97 3.36
C VAL A 78 -14.89 6.48 3.58
N ARG A 79 -15.18 7.24 2.52
CA ARG A 79 -15.48 8.67 2.63
C ARG A 79 -16.69 8.95 3.51
N ARG A 80 -17.70 8.08 3.44
CA ARG A 80 -18.93 8.22 4.22
C ARG A 80 -18.70 8.02 5.72
N ILE A 81 -17.91 7.01 6.11
CA ILE A 81 -17.74 6.64 7.53
C ILE A 81 -16.50 7.25 8.18
N MET A 82 -15.52 7.73 7.39
CA MET A 82 -14.31 8.40 7.86
C MET A 82 -14.12 9.76 7.18
N PRO A 83 -15.03 10.73 7.36
CA PRO A 83 -15.00 12.01 6.64
C PRO A 83 -13.82 12.91 7.01
N HIS A 84 -13.09 12.59 8.08
CA HIS A 84 -11.89 13.29 8.54
C HIS A 84 -10.61 12.81 7.87
N ILE A 85 -10.65 11.67 7.16
CA ILE A 85 -9.52 11.11 6.44
C ILE A 85 -9.62 11.48 4.96
N GLU A 86 -8.53 11.95 4.38
CA GLU A 86 -8.47 12.22 2.95
C GLU A 86 -8.28 10.92 2.17
N VAL A 87 -9.29 10.54 1.38
CA VAL A 87 -9.25 9.34 0.53
C VAL A 87 -8.82 9.74 -0.87
N ILE A 88 -7.61 9.31 -1.24
CA ILE A 88 -6.96 9.63 -2.49
C ILE A 88 -6.96 8.39 -3.39
N PRO A 89 -7.48 8.49 -4.64
CA PRO A 89 -7.31 7.42 -5.63
C PRO A 89 -5.83 7.16 -5.88
N ALA A 90 -5.43 5.90 -5.80
CA ALA A 90 -4.03 5.52 -5.95
C ALA A 90 -3.52 5.78 -7.36
N PHE A 91 -2.27 6.19 -7.47
CA PHE A 91 -1.57 6.27 -8.75
C PHE A 91 -1.18 4.87 -9.22
N ASN A 92 -1.66 4.48 -10.40
CA ASN A 92 -1.69 3.07 -10.83
C ASN A 92 -0.66 2.70 -11.92
N ASP A 93 0.32 3.56 -12.23
CA ASP A 93 1.43 3.18 -13.11
C ASP A 93 2.37 2.19 -12.40
N VAL A 94 2.36 0.95 -12.88
CA VAL A 94 3.09 -0.17 -12.26
C VAL A 94 4.60 0.02 -12.37
N LYS A 95 5.11 0.39 -13.56
CA LYS A 95 6.56 0.52 -13.79
C LYS A 95 7.17 1.66 -12.98
N LEU A 96 6.56 2.83 -13.06
CA LEU A 96 7.01 3.99 -12.29
C LEU A 96 6.88 3.73 -10.78
N GLY A 97 5.79 3.09 -10.37
CA GLY A 97 5.58 2.76 -8.96
C GLY A 97 6.62 1.79 -8.41
N ILE A 98 6.96 0.73 -9.15
CA ILE A 98 8.04 -0.20 -8.78
C ILE A 98 9.38 0.54 -8.67
N SER A 99 9.71 1.36 -9.65
CA SER A 99 10.95 2.16 -9.64
C SER A 99 11.05 3.04 -8.39
N ARG A 100 9.96 3.72 -8.00
CA ARG A 100 9.90 4.55 -6.79
C ARG A 100 10.10 3.74 -5.51
N VAL A 101 9.43 2.61 -5.38
CA VAL A 101 9.59 1.71 -4.23
C VAL A 101 11.02 1.17 -4.15
N GLN A 102 11.61 0.76 -5.28
CA GLN A 102 13.01 0.29 -5.34
C GLN A 102 14.00 1.37 -4.90
N LYS A 103 13.80 2.63 -5.31
CA LYS A 103 14.62 3.76 -4.85
C LYS A 103 14.56 3.87 -3.31
N PHE A 104 13.36 3.82 -2.71
CA PHE A 104 13.21 3.88 -1.27
C PHE A 104 13.91 2.73 -0.54
N PHE A 105 13.85 1.50 -1.07
CA PHE A 105 14.61 0.37 -0.51
C PHE A 105 16.13 0.55 -0.67
N SER A 106 16.60 0.96 -1.85
CA SER A 106 18.02 1.14 -2.15
C SER A 106 18.69 2.16 -1.23
N PHE A 107 17.97 3.25 -0.92
CA PHE A 107 18.45 4.28 0.01
C PHE A 107 18.08 4.03 1.46
N ARG A 108 17.50 2.86 1.79
CA ARG A 108 17.06 2.49 3.15
C ARG A 108 16.07 3.51 3.74
N ARG A 109 15.20 4.05 2.89
CA ARG A 109 14.17 5.04 3.25
C ARG A 109 12.80 4.42 3.50
N ILE A 110 12.71 3.09 3.47
CA ILE A 110 11.52 2.32 3.87
C ILE A 110 11.94 1.24 4.86
N LEU A 111 11.24 1.16 5.96
CA LEU A 111 11.48 0.22 7.05
C LEU A 111 10.20 -0.58 7.26
N ILE A 112 10.28 -1.90 7.11
CA ILE A 112 9.14 -2.81 7.26
C ILE A 112 9.04 -3.28 8.71
N ASN A 113 7.83 -3.30 9.25
CA ASN A 113 7.54 -3.83 10.57
C ASN A 113 7.37 -5.37 10.49
N ARG A 114 7.71 -6.06 11.56
CA ARG A 114 7.50 -7.52 11.68
C ARG A 114 6.03 -7.93 11.57
N ASN A 115 5.12 -7.02 11.90
CA ASN A 115 3.68 -7.26 11.80
C ASN A 115 3.19 -7.30 10.35
N GLN A 116 3.91 -6.68 9.40
CA GLN A 116 3.60 -6.69 7.97
C GLN A 116 4.06 -8.01 7.33
N LYS A 117 3.45 -9.11 7.75
CA LYS A 117 3.88 -10.48 7.40
C LYS A 117 3.67 -10.82 5.93
N GLN A 118 2.54 -10.39 5.37
CA GLN A 118 2.26 -10.63 3.95
C GLN A 118 3.16 -9.78 3.08
N LEU A 119 3.37 -8.50 3.44
CA LEU A 119 4.31 -7.63 2.73
C LEU A 119 5.73 -8.26 2.72
N ILE A 120 6.23 -8.71 3.87
CA ILE A 120 7.54 -9.38 3.96
C ILE A 120 7.60 -10.61 3.05
N ARG A 121 6.55 -11.44 3.07
CA ARG A 121 6.45 -12.63 2.24
C ARG A 121 6.41 -12.28 0.76
N GLU A 122 5.55 -11.34 0.36
CA GLU A 122 5.36 -10.96 -1.04
C GLU A 122 6.62 -10.30 -1.63
N LEU A 123 7.29 -9.41 -0.88
CA LEU A 123 8.55 -8.81 -1.31
C LEU A 123 9.65 -9.86 -1.58
N GLY A 124 9.65 -10.96 -0.85
CA GLY A 124 10.56 -12.09 -1.09
C GLY A 124 10.23 -12.91 -2.34
N LEU A 125 9.01 -12.80 -2.85
CA LEU A 125 8.51 -13.54 -4.02
C LEU A 125 8.29 -12.64 -5.25
N TYR A 126 8.39 -11.33 -5.08
CA TYR A 126 8.07 -10.35 -6.12
C TYR A 126 9.08 -10.42 -7.26
N GLN A 127 8.62 -10.77 -8.45
CA GLN A 127 9.47 -10.99 -9.61
C GLN A 127 8.77 -10.61 -10.91
N TYR A 128 9.55 -10.40 -11.95
CA TYR A 128 9.01 -10.24 -13.30
C TYR A 128 8.49 -11.57 -13.84
N ASP A 129 7.46 -11.50 -14.67
CA ASP A 129 6.92 -12.67 -15.36
C ASP A 129 7.93 -13.20 -16.39
N PRO A 130 8.43 -14.46 -16.22
CA PRO A 130 9.38 -15.03 -17.15
C PRO A 130 8.88 -15.11 -18.60
N GLU A 131 7.57 -15.27 -18.80
CA GLU A 131 7.00 -15.31 -20.15
C GLU A 131 6.93 -13.92 -20.80
N SER A 132 6.73 -12.85 -20.00
CA SER A 132 6.78 -11.49 -20.49
C SER A 132 8.20 -11.08 -20.89
N ILE A 133 9.21 -11.49 -20.10
CA ILE A 133 10.62 -11.25 -20.39
C ILE A 133 11.02 -11.89 -21.72
N LYS A 134 10.61 -13.14 -21.99
CA LYS A 134 10.86 -13.81 -23.27
C LYS A 134 10.28 -13.05 -24.47
N LYS A 135 9.23 -12.26 -24.25
CA LYS A 135 8.58 -11.42 -25.28
C LYS A 135 9.15 -9.99 -25.30
N GLY A 136 10.24 -9.72 -24.59
CA GLY A 136 10.87 -8.40 -24.49
C GLY A 136 10.05 -7.38 -23.71
N LYS A 137 9.15 -7.85 -22.82
CA LYS A 137 8.34 -7.01 -21.93
C LYS A 137 8.74 -7.22 -20.48
N GLU A 138 8.75 -6.15 -19.70
CA GLU A 138 9.01 -6.18 -18.26
C GLU A 138 7.68 -6.03 -17.51
N GLU A 139 6.89 -7.10 -17.48
CA GLU A 139 5.64 -7.17 -16.71
C GLU A 139 5.86 -7.98 -15.45
N VAL A 140 5.23 -7.57 -14.35
CA VAL A 140 5.34 -8.28 -13.07
C VAL A 140 4.43 -9.49 -13.06
N LEU A 141 4.89 -10.58 -12.44
CA LEU A 141 4.04 -11.74 -12.21
C LEU A 141 2.94 -11.38 -11.21
N LYS A 142 1.69 -11.39 -11.67
CA LYS A 142 0.50 -11.02 -10.89
C LYS A 142 0.04 -12.17 -9.97
N VAL A 143 0.90 -12.54 -9.01
CA VAL A 143 0.63 -13.60 -8.03
C VAL A 143 1.19 -13.16 -6.68
N ASN A 144 0.34 -13.12 -5.65
CA ASN A 144 0.73 -12.69 -4.30
C ASN A 144 1.44 -11.34 -4.30
N ASP A 145 0.81 -10.33 -4.86
CA ASP A 145 1.36 -8.98 -5.03
C ASP A 145 0.52 -7.89 -4.33
N HIS A 146 -0.47 -8.28 -3.53
CA HIS A 146 -1.47 -7.37 -2.97
C HIS A 146 -0.89 -6.40 -1.92
N ALA A 147 -0.06 -6.89 -0.99
CA ALA A 147 0.61 -6.06 0.00
C ALA A 147 1.71 -5.20 -0.64
N ALA A 148 2.42 -5.75 -1.63
CA ALA A 148 3.40 -5.01 -2.41
C ALA A 148 2.73 -3.89 -3.23
N ASP A 149 1.58 -4.14 -3.85
CA ASP A 149 0.79 -3.15 -4.58
C ASP A 149 0.22 -2.07 -3.64
N ALA A 150 -0.29 -2.45 -2.45
CA ALA A 150 -0.72 -1.49 -1.43
C ALA A 150 0.42 -0.55 -1.01
N THR A 151 1.62 -1.09 -0.79
CA THR A 151 2.83 -0.30 -0.49
C THR A 151 3.21 0.61 -1.66
N ARG A 152 3.10 0.15 -2.90
CA ARG A 152 3.34 0.93 -4.11
C ARG A 152 2.38 2.10 -4.22
N TYR A 153 1.10 1.90 -3.94
CA TYR A 153 0.09 2.96 -3.93
C TYR A 153 0.43 4.06 -2.93
N LEU A 154 0.83 3.67 -1.72
CA LEU A 154 1.25 4.63 -0.69
C LEU A 154 2.48 5.43 -1.12
N VAL A 155 3.55 4.77 -1.56
CA VAL A 155 4.79 5.45 -1.99
C VAL A 155 4.53 6.39 -3.15
N CYS A 156 3.72 6.00 -4.12
CA CYS A 156 3.36 6.85 -5.25
C CYS A 156 2.47 8.03 -4.85
N GLY A 157 1.46 7.79 -4.02
CA GLY A 157 0.55 8.83 -3.54
C GLY A 157 1.23 9.86 -2.67
N MET A 158 2.21 9.43 -1.87
CA MET A 158 3.01 10.29 -1.00
C MET A 158 4.22 10.92 -1.71
N TRP A 159 4.49 10.61 -2.99
CA TRP A 159 5.74 10.96 -3.67
C TRP A 159 6.12 12.43 -3.53
N GLY A 160 5.19 13.35 -3.74
CA GLY A 160 5.43 14.79 -3.60
C GLY A 160 5.93 15.22 -2.21
N LEU A 161 5.61 14.45 -1.16
CA LEU A 161 6.01 14.72 0.21
C LEU A 161 7.32 14.01 0.59
N ILE A 162 7.48 12.75 0.15
CA ILE A 162 8.56 11.87 0.63
C ILE A 162 9.78 11.80 -0.30
N ALA A 163 9.67 12.22 -1.57
CA ALA A 163 10.79 12.22 -2.50
C ALA A 163 11.99 13.03 -1.99
N VAL A 164 11.75 14.02 -1.13
CA VAL A 164 12.81 14.82 -0.49
C VAL A 164 13.76 13.99 0.38
N PHE A 165 13.38 12.77 0.77
CA PHE A 165 14.23 11.84 1.51
C PHE A 165 15.27 11.14 0.63
N LEU A 166 15.14 11.26 -0.68
CA LEU A 166 16.08 10.72 -1.66
C LEU A 166 17.08 11.79 -2.12
N PRO A 167 18.25 11.39 -2.66
CA PRO A 167 19.13 12.31 -3.37
C PRO A 167 18.39 13.04 -4.49
N VAL A 168 18.82 14.25 -4.83
CA VAL A 168 18.14 15.09 -5.84
C VAL A 168 18.03 14.37 -7.20
N SER A 169 19.08 13.64 -7.59
CA SER A 169 19.11 12.85 -8.83
C SER A 169 18.03 11.74 -8.91
N ASP A 170 17.44 11.34 -7.79
CA ASP A 170 16.54 10.20 -7.68
C ASP A 170 15.07 10.58 -7.41
N ARG A 171 14.76 11.87 -7.44
CA ARG A 171 13.41 12.40 -7.12
C ARG A 171 12.44 12.43 -8.29
N GLU A 172 12.89 12.09 -9.49
CA GLU A 172 12.05 12.02 -10.70
C GLU A 172 11.22 10.73 -10.78
#